data_e3722c5fd9610b9a57391a599bded59f
#
_entry.id   e3722c5fd9610b9a57391a599bded59f
#
_cell.length_a   1.000
_cell.length_b   1.000
_cell.length_c   1.000
_cell.angle_alpha   90.00
_cell.angle_beta   90.00
_cell.angle_gamma   90.00
#
_symmetry.space_group_name_H-M   'P 1'
#
loop_
_entity.id
_entity.type
_entity.pdbx_description
1 polymer ?
#
loop_
_entity_poly.entity_id
_entity_poly.type
_entity_poly.pdbx_seq_one_letter_code
_entity_poly.pdbx_strand_id
1 'polypeptide(L)'
;MRDKNTGMKIEQIVKTPNKVVQYEGDCFIDGVPTPGSPIKLKFLNIIGSQTEKLFPTGNSQDQIDGINFTLIDCAVPMVIFKSSELGLKDNETFEKLDSDKNLINKMDSIRIKIAKEVGLGDVANSVIPKTAIVNNSDSADISSRYFMPWNCHPAYAVTGSMALLAACKSKNTVCSEFYSNFSESGPFTLEHPSGLLKIDYEVNYKNEMIEDIKVTTTRNARLIM
;
A
#
# COMPACT_ATOMS: atom_id res chain seq x y z
N MET A 1 -15.09 8.00 11.21
CA MET A 1 -14.72 6.80 12.00
C MET A 1 -13.30 6.95 12.51
N ARG A 2 -12.92 6.25 13.57
CA ARG A 2 -11.55 6.21 14.08
C ARG A 2 -11.16 4.75 14.27
N ASP A 3 -10.03 4.35 13.70
CA ASP A 3 -9.45 3.04 13.95
C ASP A 3 -8.95 2.96 15.39
N LYS A 4 -9.31 1.88 16.09
CA LYS A 4 -8.98 1.73 17.52
C LYS A 4 -7.52 1.32 17.75
N ASN A 5 -6.90 0.67 16.79
CA ASN A 5 -5.56 0.12 16.91
C ASN A 5 -4.48 1.16 16.57
N THR A 6 -4.72 1.93 15.50
CA THR A 6 -3.74 2.88 14.94
C THR A 6 -4.08 4.35 15.26
N GLY A 7 -5.29 4.63 15.72
CA GLY A 7 -5.78 6.01 15.91
C GLY A 7 -6.12 6.74 14.60
N MET A 8 -5.90 6.12 13.45
CA MET A 8 -6.20 6.64 12.12
C MET A 8 -7.66 7.12 12.02
N LYS A 9 -7.87 8.27 11.39
CA LYS A 9 -9.20 8.81 11.15
C LYS A 9 -9.64 8.51 9.73
N ILE A 10 -10.89 8.06 9.57
CA ILE A 10 -11.50 7.80 8.28
C ILE A 10 -12.77 8.66 8.17
N GLU A 11 -12.78 9.58 7.21
CA GLU A 11 -13.97 10.29 6.78
C GLU A 11 -14.65 9.47 5.68
N GLN A 12 -15.94 9.26 5.82
CA GLN A 12 -16.72 8.47 4.88
C GLN A 12 -17.84 9.31 4.29
N ILE A 13 -17.92 9.37 2.96
CA ILE A 13 -18.99 10.04 2.23
C ILE A 13 -19.85 8.98 1.53
N VAL A 14 -21.10 8.90 1.95
CA VAL A 14 -22.11 7.96 1.43
C VAL A 14 -23.26 8.77 0.84
N LYS A 15 -23.72 8.40 -0.35
CA LYS A 15 -24.89 9.04 -0.97
C LYS A 15 -26.17 8.65 -0.21
N THR A 16 -26.90 9.64 0.26
CA THR A 16 -28.16 9.46 1.02
C THR A 16 -29.27 10.37 0.51
N PRO A 17 -29.70 10.24 -0.77
CA PRO A 17 -30.82 11.03 -1.30
C PRO A 17 -32.08 10.76 -0.45
N ASN A 18 -32.82 11.81 -0.15
CA ASN A 18 -34.01 11.73 0.71
C ASN A 18 -33.77 11.04 2.08
N LYS A 19 -32.55 11.13 2.63
CA LYS A 19 -32.12 10.51 3.90
C LYS A 19 -32.11 8.96 3.87
N VAL A 20 -32.15 8.36 2.71
CA VAL A 20 -32.06 6.89 2.50
C VAL A 20 -30.73 6.57 1.82
N VAL A 21 -30.03 5.54 2.31
CA VAL A 21 -28.76 5.09 1.72
C VAL A 21 -29.02 4.58 0.30
N GLN A 22 -28.26 5.12 -0.65
CA GLN A 22 -28.29 4.65 -2.04
C GLN A 22 -27.32 3.48 -2.20
N TYR A 23 -27.82 2.32 -2.59
CA TYR A 23 -27.01 1.12 -2.86
C TYR A 23 -26.70 0.94 -4.34
N GLU A 24 -27.65 1.32 -5.20
CA GLU A 24 -27.50 1.22 -6.65
C GLU A 24 -26.62 2.35 -7.21
N GLY A 25 -25.80 2.04 -8.20
CA GLY A 25 -24.92 3.01 -8.85
C GLY A 25 -24.06 2.38 -9.94
N ASP A 26 -23.27 3.21 -10.59
CA ASP A 26 -22.41 2.92 -11.73
C ASP A 26 -20.91 2.88 -11.37
N CYS A 27 -20.57 2.83 -10.09
CA CYS A 27 -19.19 2.77 -9.65
C CYS A 27 -18.64 1.36 -9.83
N PHE A 28 -17.76 1.19 -10.82
CA PHE A 28 -16.99 -0.03 -11.05
C PHE A 28 -15.67 0.01 -10.29
N ILE A 29 -15.26 -1.11 -9.73
CA ILE A 29 -13.98 -1.32 -9.07
C ILE A 29 -13.35 -2.59 -9.65
N ASP A 30 -12.12 -2.50 -10.13
CA ASP A 30 -11.40 -3.63 -10.70
C ASP A 30 -11.29 -4.77 -9.68
N GLY A 31 -11.59 -6.00 -10.14
CA GLY A 31 -11.69 -7.17 -9.27
C GLY A 31 -13.03 -7.33 -8.54
N VAL A 32 -13.99 -6.40 -8.70
CA VAL A 32 -15.36 -6.50 -8.16
C VAL A 32 -16.36 -6.74 -9.28
N PRO A 33 -17.15 -7.84 -9.24
CA PRO A 33 -17.93 -8.29 -10.40
C PRO A 33 -19.07 -7.35 -10.81
N THR A 34 -19.55 -6.50 -9.90
CA THR A 34 -20.75 -5.66 -10.13
C THR A 34 -20.56 -4.24 -9.63
N PRO A 35 -21.11 -3.23 -10.34
CA PRO A 35 -21.09 -1.87 -9.87
C PRO A 35 -22.02 -1.66 -8.66
N GLY A 36 -21.82 -0.54 -7.98
CA GLY A 36 -22.66 -0.10 -6.87
C GLY A 36 -22.57 1.39 -6.65
N SER A 37 -23.23 1.90 -5.62
CA SER A 37 -23.14 3.30 -5.25
C SER A 37 -21.73 3.63 -4.73
N PRO A 38 -21.09 4.74 -5.19
CA PRO A 38 -19.76 5.09 -4.74
C PRO A 38 -19.76 5.51 -3.27
N ILE A 39 -18.78 5.01 -2.54
CA ILE A 39 -18.45 5.41 -1.19
C ILE A 39 -17.03 5.97 -1.22
N LYS A 40 -16.87 7.26 -0.88
CA LYS A 40 -15.54 7.87 -0.74
C LYS A 40 -15.04 7.70 0.68
N LEU A 41 -13.81 7.24 0.81
CA LEU A 41 -13.11 7.08 2.08
C LEU A 41 -11.87 7.96 2.06
N LYS A 42 -11.81 8.96 2.95
CA LYS A 42 -10.63 9.80 3.14
C LYS A 42 -9.93 9.40 4.43
N PHE A 43 -8.67 9.03 4.31
CA PHE A 43 -7.81 8.57 5.41
C PHE A 43 -6.89 9.70 5.85
N LEU A 44 -6.82 9.93 7.15
CA LEU A 44 -6.09 11.01 7.80
C LEU A 44 -5.25 10.45 8.94
N ASN A 45 -4.12 11.10 9.25
CA ASN A 45 -3.20 10.69 10.32
C ASN A 45 -2.72 9.25 10.12
N ILE A 46 -2.19 8.97 8.94
CA ILE A 46 -1.81 7.61 8.51
C ILE A 46 -0.31 7.33 8.64
N ILE A 47 0.50 8.34 8.96
CA ILE A 47 1.96 8.18 9.16
C ILE A 47 2.23 7.55 10.51
N GLY A 48 3.17 6.60 10.56
CA GLY A 48 3.67 6.01 11.81
C GLY A 48 2.61 5.20 12.55
N SER A 49 1.83 4.42 11.84
CA SER A 49 0.66 3.69 12.38
C SER A 49 1.01 2.69 13.49
N GLN A 50 2.24 2.17 13.52
CA GLN A 50 2.74 1.20 14.49
C GLN A 50 4.09 1.61 15.11
N THR A 51 4.87 2.44 14.40
CA THR A 51 6.25 2.78 14.79
C THR A 51 6.44 4.27 15.06
N GLU A 52 5.36 5.06 14.97
CA GLU A 52 5.35 6.53 15.16
C GLU A 52 6.22 7.31 14.16
N LYS A 53 6.83 6.63 13.18
CA LYS A 53 7.69 7.22 12.15
C LYS A 53 7.30 6.75 10.77
N LEU A 54 7.45 7.64 9.76
CA LEU A 54 7.26 7.25 8.37
C LEU A 54 8.30 6.21 7.93
N PHE A 55 9.57 6.45 8.26
CA PHE A 55 10.68 5.50 8.06
C PHE A 55 11.16 5.00 9.42
N PRO A 56 10.75 3.79 9.83
CA PRO A 56 11.06 3.25 11.17
C PRO A 56 12.55 3.09 11.43
N THR A 57 13.36 2.77 10.42
CA THR A 57 14.83 2.69 10.51
C THR A 57 15.52 4.06 10.54
N GLY A 58 14.83 5.12 10.11
CA GLY A 58 15.38 6.45 9.87
C GLY A 58 15.91 6.66 8.46
N ASN A 59 15.97 5.60 7.64
CA ASN A 59 16.45 5.63 6.26
C ASN A 59 15.30 5.41 5.28
N SER A 60 15.38 6.04 4.11
CA SER A 60 14.45 5.80 3.00
C SER A 60 14.72 4.46 2.28
N GLN A 61 15.95 3.96 2.36
CA GLN A 61 16.37 2.67 1.82
C GLN A 61 17.39 2.04 2.75
N ASP A 62 17.27 0.74 2.97
CA ASP A 62 18.14 -0.10 3.77
C ASP A 62 18.57 -1.34 2.97
N GLN A 63 19.50 -2.13 3.52
CA GLN A 63 19.97 -3.37 2.90
C GLN A 63 20.10 -4.48 3.93
N ILE A 64 19.60 -5.67 3.64
CA ILE A 64 19.80 -6.91 4.40
C ILE A 64 20.16 -8.05 3.44
N ASP A 65 21.20 -8.79 3.79
CA ASP A 65 21.68 -9.95 3.00
C ASP A 65 21.93 -9.58 1.50
N GLY A 66 22.39 -8.33 1.24
CA GLY A 66 22.66 -7.84 -0.11
C GLY A 66 21.43 -7.37 -0.88
N ILE A 67 20.24 -7.37 -0.27
CA ILE A 67 18.97 -6.99 -0.87
C ILE A 67 18.58 -5.60 -0.37
N ASN A 68 18.40 -4.66 -1.30
CA ASN A 68 17.90 -3.32 -0.99
C ASN A 68 16.38 -3.33 -0.84
N PHE A 69 15.89 -2.58 0.13
CA PHE A 69 14.45 -2.43 0.39
C PHE A 69 14.14 -1.07 1.03
N THR A 70 12.87 -0.72 1.05
CA THR A 70 12.33 0.39 1.84
C THR A 70 11.39 -0.17 2.90
N LEU A 71 11.64 0.13 4.18
CA LEU A 71 10.64 -0.05 5.24
C LEU A 71 9.91 1.27 5.46
N ILE A 72 8.61 1.27 5.29
CA ILE A 72 7.76 2.45 5.48
C ILE A 72 6.56 2.10 6.36
N ASP A 73 6.15 3.03 7.24
CA ASP A 73 4.94 2.90 8.07
C ASP A 73 3.97 4.04 7.76
N CYS A 74 3.08 3.79 6.81
CA CYS A 74 2.00 4.69 6.42
C CYS A 74 0.71 3.90 6.27
N ALA A 75 -0.22 4.05 7.20
CA ALA A 75 -1.44 3.25 7.40
C ALA A 75 -1.16 1.77 7.76
N VAL A 76 -0.05 1.22 7.34
CA VAL A 76 0.46 -0.11 7.69
C VAL A 76 1.97 -0.15 7.49
N PRO A 77 2.75 -0.77 8.39
CA PRO A 77 4.16 -1.04 8.13
C PRO A 77 4.32 -2.00 6.95
N MET A 78 5.18 -1.63 5.99
CA MET A 78 5.41 -2.41 4.78
C MET A 78 6.87 -2.37 4.35
N VAL A 79 7.42 -3.53 4.02
CA VAL A 79 8.74 -3.71 3.41
C VAL A 79 8.55 -3.82 1.90
N ILE A 80 9.16 -2.92 1.15
CA ILE A 80 9.01 -2.83 -0.31
C ILE A 80 10.33 -3.23 -0.96
N PHE A 81 10.27 -4.12 -1.94
CA PHE A 81 11.40 -4.59 -2.72
C PHE A 81 11.21 -4.25 -4.20
N LYS A 82 12.30 -4.03 -4.92
CA LYS A 82 12.28 -4.12 -6.39
C LYS A 82 12.28 -5.60 -6.80
N SER A 83 11.61 -5.95 -7.89
CA SER A 83 11.64 -7.32 -8.44
C SER A 83 13.05 -7.79 -8.74
N SER A 84 13.88 -6.91 -9.29
CA SER A 84 15.29 -7.19 -9.63
C SER A 84 16.13 -7.59 -8.40
N GLU A 85 15.89 -7.01 -7.23
CA GLU A 85 16.56 -7.36 -5.97
C GLU A 85 16.25 -8.80 -5.50
N LEU A 86 15.11 -9.31 -5.92
CA LEU A 86 14.67 -10.66 -5.60
C LEU A 86 15.00 -11.68 -6.70
N GLY A 87 15.64 -11.25 -7.79
CA GLY A 87 15.98 -12.08 -8.95
C GLY A 87 14.77 -12.42 -9.82
N LEU A 88 13.70 -11.63 -9.73
CA LEU A 88 12.49 -11.79 -10.53
C LEU A 88 12.60 -10.99 -11.84
N LYS A 89 11.89 -11.47 -12.86
CA LYS A 89 11.61 -10.68 -14.06
C LYS A 89 10.46 -9.71 -13.78
N ASP A 90 10.38 -8.66 -14.57
CA ASP A 90 9.21 -7.79 -14.55
C ASP A 90 7.98 -8.58 -15.02
N ASN A 91 6.81 -8.22 -14.48
CA ASN A 91 5.50 -8.79 -14.87
C ASN A 91 5.28 -10.28 -14.55
N GLU A 92 5.89 -10.78 -13.47
CA GLU A 92 5.54 -12.13 -12.98
C GLU A 92 4.05 -12.20 -12.62
N THR A 93 3.41 -13.33 -13.02
CA THR A 93 1.97 -13.51 -12.76
C THR A 93 1.68 -13.74 -11.28
N PHE A 94 0.43 -13.47 -10.89
CA PHE A 94 -0.03 -13.73 -9.53
C PHE A 94 0.18 -15.19 -9.11
N GLU A 95 -0.21 -16.14 -9.96
CA GLU A 95 -0.13 -17.57 -9.69
C GLU A 95 1.31 -18.03 -9.45
N LYS A 96 2.26 -17.49 -10.23
CA LYS A 96 3.67 -17.78 -10.07
C LYS A 96 4.21 -17.27 -8.75
N LEU A 97 3.90 -16.02 -8.42
CA LEU A 97 4.35 -15.40 -7.17
C LEU A 97 3.73 -16.05 -5.93
N ASP A 98 2.43 -16.38 -5.97
CA ASP A 98 1.73 -17.01 -4.85
C ASP A 98 2.20 -18.46 -4.61
N SER A 99 2.62 -19.16 -5.66
CA SER A 99 3.15 -20.52 -5.58
C SER A 99 4.64 -20.60 -5.21
N ASP A 100 5.40 -19.50 -5.36
CA ASP A 100 6.85 -19.47 -5.08
C ASP A 100 7.15 -19.36 -3.58
N LYS A 101 7.19 -20.53 -2.92
CA LYS A 101 7.46 -20.59 -1.48
C LYS A 101 8.88 -20.13 -1.11
N ASN A 102 9.85 -20.26 -2.01
CA ASN A 102 11.22 -19.81 -1.76
C ASN A 102 11.27 -18.27 -1.73
N LEU A 103 10.61 -17.60 -2.67
CA LEU A 103 10.46 -16.16 -2.71
C LEU A 103 9.74 -15.64 -1.44
N ILE A 104 8.60 -16.24 -1.12
CA ILE A 104 7.80 -15.85 0.05
C ILE A 104 8.61 -16.00 1.33
N ASN A 105 9.28 -17.14 1.54
CA ASN A 105 10.13 -17.37 2.71
C ASN A 105 11.32 -16.41 2.78
N LYS A 106 11.92 -16.06 1.64
CA LYS A 106 13.00 -15.07 1.58
C LYS A 106 12.54 -13.70 2.03
N MET A 107 11.41 -13.20 1.51
CA MET A 107 10.83 -11.93 1.92
C MET A 107 10.40 -11.95 3.40
N ASP A 108 9.80 -13.05 3.85
CA ASP A 108 9.36 -13.21 5.23
C ASP A 108 10.54 -13.20 6.21
N SER A 109 11.66 -13.84 5.86
CA SER A 109 12.89 -13.82 6.66
C SER A 109 13.42 -12.39 6.83
N ILE A 110 13.44 -11.56 5.77
CA ILE A 110 13.86 -10.16 5.84
C ILE A 110 12.88 -9.37 6.70
N ARG A 111 11.58 -9.55 6.48
CA ARG A 111 10.51 -8.91 7.25
C ARG A 111 10.65 -9.15 8.76
N ILE A 112 10.93 -10.39 9.16
CA ILE A 112 11.12 -10.77 10.58
C ILE A 112 12.37 -10.12 11.15
N LYS A 113 13.49 -10.14 10.42
CA LYS A 113 14.74 -9.51 10.86
C LYS A 113 14.54 -8.02 11.13
N ILE A 114 13.99 -7.29 10.15
CA ILE A 114 13.85 -5.84 10.26
C ILE A 114 12.80 -5.43 11.29
N ALA A 115 11.71 -6.19 11.46
CA ALA A 115 10.70 -5.93 12.47
C ALA A 115 11.29 -5.94 13.88
N LYS A 116 12.22 -6.84 14.16
CA LYS A 116 12.94 -6.91 15.42
C LYS A 116 13.83 -5.67 15.64
N GLU A 117 14.53 -5.22 14.60
CA GLU A 117 15.42 -4.06 14.67
C GLU A 117 14.66 -2.75 14.95
N VAL A 118 13.44 -2.61 14.40
CA VAL A 118 12.62 -1.40 14.59
C VAL A 118 11.65 -1.48 15.77
N GLY A 119 11.78 -2.49 16.64
CA GLY A 119 11.02 -2.60 17.87
C GLY A 119 9.60 -3.13 17.73
N LEU A 120 9.24 -3.72 16.59
CA LEU A 120 7.93 -4.39 16.41
C LEU A 120 7.86 -5.77 17.10
N GLY A 121 8.97 -6.23 17.68
CA GLY A 121 9.03 -7.48 18.43
C GLY A 121 9.06 -8.74 17.55
N ASP A 122 8.54 -9.84 18.10
CA ASP A 122 8.42 -11.11 17.33
C ASP A 122 7.19 -11.05 16.44
N VAL A 123 7.42 -11.02 15.14
CA VAL A 123 6.39 -10.96 14.11
C VAL A 123 6.25 -12.25 13.31
N ALA A 124 6.85 -13.36 13.74
CA ALA A 124 6.81 -14.62 13.00
C ALA A 124 5.37 -15.09 12.71
N ASN A 125 4.45 -14.86 13.64
CA ASN A 125 3.04 -15.17 13.49
C ASN A 125 2.16 -13.92 13.28
N SER A 126 2.76 -12.77 12.99
CA SER A 126 2.05 -11.51 12.76
C SER A 126 1.85 -11.26 11.27
N VAL A 127 0.74 -10.65 10.92
CA VAL A 127 0.44 -10.23 9.54
C VAL A 127 1.11 -8.90 9.15
N ILE A 128 1.84 -8.27 10.07
CA ILE A 128 2.62 -7.03 9.83
C ILE A 128 4.05 -7.21 10.32
N PRO A 129 5.03 -6.50 9.72
CA PRO A 129 4.91 -5.70 8.49
C PRO A 129 4.40 -6.50 7.30
N LYS A 130 3.77 -5.83 6.33
CA LYS A 130 3.45 -6.41 5.02
C LYS A 130 4.69 -6.41 4.14
N THR A 131 4.64 -7.13 3.02
CA THR A 131 5.68 -7.04 2.00
C THR A 131 5.06 -6.71 0.64
N ALA A 132 5.82 -6.01 -0.20
CA ALA A 132 5.41 -5.70 -1.56
C ALA A 132 6.60 -5.75 -2.52
N ILE A 133 6.33 -6.08 -3.77
CA ILE A 133 7.30 -6.04 -4.87
C ILE A 133 6.84 -4.97 -5.85
N VAL A 134 7.76 -4.14 -6.32
CA VAL A 134 7.47 -3.04 -7.26
C VAL A 134 8.23 -3.19 -8.57
N ASN A 135 7.61 -2.71 -9.64
CA ASN A 135 8.11 -2.68 -11.01
C ASN A 135 7.59 -1.47 -11.77
N ASN A 136 8.10 -1.25 -12.97
CA ASN A 136 7.48 -0.38 -13.96
C ASN A 136 6.07 -0.86 -14.33
N SER A 137 5.24 0.06 -14.78
CA SER A 137 3.95 -0.21 -15.40
C SER A 137 3.81 0.61 -16.66
N ASP A 138 3.21 0.01 -17.70
CA ASP A 138 2.85 0.70 -18.95
C ASP A 138 1.46 1.34 -18.85
N SER A 139 0.67 0.98 -17.84
CA SER A 139 -0.75 1.37 -17.69
C SER A 139 -1.06 2.21 -16.45
N ALA A 140 -0.08 2.34 -15.53
CA ALA A 140 -0.25 3.00 -14.24
C ALA A 140 1.03 3.77 -13.83
N ASP A 141 0.98 4.46 -12.72
CA ASP A 141 2.15 5.15 -12.16
C ASP A 141 3.23 4.16 -11.68
N ILE A 142 2.82 2.99 -11.21
CA ILE A 142 3.70 1.91 -10.75
C ILE A 142 2.95 0.58 -10.78
N SER A 143 3.66 -0.52 -11.00
CA SER A 143 3.14 -1.88 -10.82
C SER A 143 3.60 -2.44 -9.48
N SER A 144 2.70 -3.10 -8.74
CA SER A 144 3.08 -3.74 -7.49
C SER A 144 2.30 -5.03 -7.21
N ARG A 145 2.96 -5.91 -6.46
CA ARG A 145 2.39 -7.16 -5.93
C ARG A 145 2.51 -7.13 -4.41
N TYR A 146 1.41 -7.34 -3.72
CA TYR A 146 1.28 -7.21 -2.28
C TYR A 146 1.14 -8.56 -1.60
N PHE A 147 1.85 -8.79 -0.50
CA PHE A 147 1.83 -10.05 0.23
C PHE A 147 1.33 -9.90 1.67
N MET A 148 0.61 -10.92 2.18
CA MET A 148 -0.03 -10.94 3.50
C MET A 148 0.53 -12.03 4.43
N PRO A 149 1.72 -11.97 4.95
CA PRO A 149 3.02 -12.08 4.30
C PRO A 149 3.22 -13.40 3.53
N TRP A 150 2.42 -14.45 3.83
CA TRP A 150 2.64 -15.83 3.39
C TRP A 150 1.97 -16.20 2.08
N ASN A 151 1.26 -15.27 1.50
CA ASN A 151 0.58 -15.41 0.21
C ASN A 151 0.50 -14.07 -0.52
N CYS A 152 0.52 -14.13 -1.85
CA CYS A 152 0.28 -12.98 -2.70
C CYS A 152 -1.21 -12.58 -2.63
N HIS A 153 -1.50 -11.30 -2.59
CA HIS A 153 -2.88 -10.80 -2.61
C HIS A 153 -3.39 -10.77 -4.06
N PRO A 154 -4.58 -11.31 -4.37
CA PRO A 154 -5.12 -11.33 -5.73
C PRO A 154 -5.47 -9.94 -6.29
N ALA A 155 -5.56 -8.93 -5.44
CA ALA A 155 -5.70 -7.52 -5.78
C ALA A 155 -4.69 -6.70 -4.97
N TYR A 156 -5.13 -5.62 -4.31
CA TYR A 156 -4.27 -4.80 -3.45
C TYR A 156 -5.06 -4.25 -2.25
N ALA A 157 -4.46 -4.29 -1.06
CA ALA A 157 -5.07 -3.69 0.13
C ALA A 157 -5.00 -2.15 0.06
N VAL A 158 -6.08 -1.47 0.47
CA VAL A 158 -6.13 0.00 0.50
C VAL A 158 -5.03 0.60 1.37
N THR A 159 -4.79 0.04 2.57
CA THR A 159 -3.71 0.50 3.44
C THR A 159 -2.33 0.26 2.83
N GLY A 160 -2.14 -0.85 2.11
CA GLY A 160 -0.91 -1.12 1.36
C GLY A 160 -0.67 -0.09 0.24
N SER A 161 -1.71 0.34 -0.47
CA SER A 161 -1.56 1.38 -1.50
C SER A 161 -1.17 2.74 -0.93
N MET A 162 -1.56 3.04 0.32
CA MET A 162 -1.13 4.26 1.01
C MET A 162 0.35 4.21 1.39
N ALA A 163 0.82 3.07 1.90
CA ALA A 163 2.23 2.86 2.18
C ALA A 163 3.08 2.95 0.90
N LEU A 164 2.63 2.33 -0.19
CA LEU A 164 3.30 2.41 -1.48
C LEU A 164 3.35 3.84 -2.01
N LEU A 165 2.22 4.57 -1.98
CA LEU A 165 2.17 5.97 -2.37
C LEU A 165 3.16 6.82 -1.56
N ALA A 166 3.21 6.65 -0.24
CA ALA A 166 4.14 7.38 0.61
C ALA A 166 5.61 7.07 0.25
N ALA A 167 5.93 5.82 -0.10
CA ALA A 167 7.25 5.46 -0.61
C ALA A 167 7.55 6.12 -1.97
N CYS A 168 6.59 6.14 -2.90
CA CYS A 168 6.72 6.81 -4.19
C CYS A 168 6.88 8.33 -4.05
N LYS A 169 6.26 8.95 -3.04
CA LYS A 169 6.34 10.38 -2.75
C LYS A 169 7.57 10.77 -1.93
N SER A 170 8.37 9.82 -1.50
CA SER A 170 9.60 10.03 -0.76
C SER A 170 10.82 9.82 -1.65
N LYS A 171 11.83 10.68 -1.52
CA LYS A 171 13.09 10.56 -2.28
C LYS A 171 13.92 9.37 -1.77
N ASN A 172 14.73 8.81 -2.66
CA ASN A 172 15.73 7.77 -2.35
C ASN A 172 15.15 6.47 -1.78
N THR A 173 13.89 6.17 -2.04
CA THR A 173 13.29 4.86 -1.77
C THR A 173 13.54 3.90 -2.94
N VAL A 174 13.27 2.61 -2.76
CA VAL A 174 13.30 1.65 -3.88
C VAL A 174 12.27 1.97 -4.98
N CYS A 175 11.26 2.79 -4.67
CA CYS A 175 10.27 3.24 -5.65
C CYS A 175 10.76 4.40 -6.53
N SER A 176 11.84 5.10 -6.14
CA SER A 176 12.32 6.32 -6.83
C SER A 176 12.84 6.06 -8.24
N GLU A 177 13.14 4.81 -8.57
CA GLU A 177 13.51 4.39 -9.93
C GLU A 177 12.31 4.37 -10.88
N PHE A 178 11.12 4.09 -10.34
CA PHE A 178 9.88 3.89 -11.12
C PHE A 178 8.96 5.10 -11.08
N TYR A 179 9.11 5.99 -10.10
CA TYR A 179 8.20 7.09 -9.86
C TYR A 179 8.95 8.37 -9.45
N SER A 180 8.71 9.45 -10.19
CA SER A 180 9.38 10.74 -9.99
C SER A 180 8.45 11.95 -9.88
N ASN A 181 7.13 11.72 -9.77
CA ASN A 181 6.16 12.81 -9.61
C ASN A 181 6.01 13.20 -8.13
N PHE A 182 6.55 14.35 -7.72
CA PHE A 182 6.50 14.90 -6.36
C PHE A 182 5.47 16.02 -6.19
N SER A 183 4.42 16.08 -7.03
CA SER A 183 3.31 17.03 -6.83
C SER A 183 2.64 16.83 -5.46
N GLU A 184 2.15 17.92 -4.87
CA GLU A 184 1.53 17.90 -3.54
C GLU A 184 0.13 17.28 -3.53
N SER A 185 -0.51 17.14 -4.68
CA SER A 185 -1.83 16.51 -4.81
C SER A 185 -2.04 15.96 -6.22
N GLY A 186 -2.97 15.03 -6.35
CA GLY A 186 -3.38 14.49 -7.63
C GLY A 186 -3.87 13.05 -7.53
N PRO A 187 -4.13 12.42 -8.68
CA PRO A 187 -4.39 11.00 -8.75
C PRO A 187 -3.07 10.20 -8.66
N PHE A 188 -3.16 9.00 -8.13
CA PHE A 188 -2.15 7.96 -8.19
C PHE A 188 -2.81 6.66 -8.60
N THR A 189 -2.26 6.00 -9.59
CA THR A 189 -2.78 4.75 -10.13
C THR A 189 -1.76 3.65 -9.91
N LEU A 190 -2.19 2.57 -9.31
CA LEU A 190 -1.40 1.38 -9.01
C LEU A 190 -1.92 0.21 -9.83
N GLU A 191 -1.04 -0.44 -10.59
CA GLU A 191 -1.33 -1.71 -11.25
C GLU A 191 -1.14 -2.89 -10.29
N HIS A 192 -2.15 -3.78 -10.22
CA HIS A 192 -2.13 -4.98 -9.39
C HIS A 192 -2.71 -6.20 -10.16
N PRO A 193 -2.66 -7.43 -9.65
CA PRO A 193 -3.06 -8.63 -10.41
C PRO A 193 -4.46 -8.58 -11.03
N SER A 194 -5.42 -7.90 -10.39
CA SER A 194 -6.82 -7.83 -10.87
C SER A 194 -7.17 -6.54 -11.60
N GLY A 195 -6.19 -5.69 -11.95
CA GLY A 195 -6.41 -4.44 -12.69
C GLY A 195 -5.78 -3.22 -12.02
N LEU A 196 -6.51 -2.12 -11.94
CA LEU A 196 -5.99 -0.83 -11.46
C LEU A 196 -6.68 -0.39 -10.16
N LEU A 197 -5.88 0.07 -9.22
CA LEU A 197 -6.36 0.77 -8.03
C LEU A 197 -6.04 2.26 -8.18
N LYS A 198 -7.09 3.10 -8.17
CA LYS A 198 -6.96 4.56 -8.23
C LYS A 198 -7.24 5.16 -6.87
N ILE A 199 -6.35 6.06 -6.45
CA ILE A 199 -6.50 6.86 -5.23
C ILE A 199 -6.15 8.32 -5.53
N ASP A 200 -6.73 9.24 -4.80
CA ASP A 200 -6.35 10.65 -4.79
C ASP A 200 -5.54 10.92 -3.52
N TYR A 201 -4.58 11.84 -3.60
CA TYR A 201 -3.75 12.18 -2.45
C TYR A 201 -3.56 13.69 -2.29
N GLU A 202 -3.28 14.08 -1.05
CA GLU A 202 -2.77 15.39 -0.64
C GLU A 202 -1.54 15.12 0.24
N VAL A 203 -0.37 15.66 -0.11
CA VAL A 203 0.90 15.49 0.63
C VAL A 203 1.43 16.86 1.00
N ASN A 204 1.77 17.05 2.27
CA ASN A 204 2.49 18.22 2.74
C ASN A 204 3.95 17.83 3.03
N TYR A 205 4.88 18.62 2.49
CA TYR A 205 6.30 18.43 2.69
C TYR A 205 6.87 19.49 3.63
N LYS A 206 7.79 19.07 4.48
CA LYS A 206 8.65 19.93 5.28
C LYS A 206 10.10 19.47 5.16
N ASN A 207 10.99 20.35 4.73
CA ASN A 207 12.40 20.01 4.47
C ASN A 207 12.54 18.78 3.57
N GLU A 208 11.76 18.72 2.47
CA GLU A 208 11.72 17.62 1.49
C GLU A 208 11.20 16.26 2.03
N MET A 209 10.81 16.19 3.30
CA MET A 209 10.20 15.01 3.90
C MET A 209 8.69 15.15 3.99
N ILE A 210 7.97 14.07 3.89
CA ILE A 210 6.51 14.05 4.09
C ILE A 210 6.21 14.35 5.56
N GLU A 211 5.52 15.47 5.83
CA GLU A 211 5.03 15.85 7.16
C GLU A 211 3.60 15.32 7.39
N ASP A 212 2.76 15.37 6.36
CA ASP A 212 1.39 14.83 6.40
C ASP A 212 0.99 14.28 5.03
N ILE A 213 0.21 13.24 5.02
CA ILE A 213 -0.36 12.65 3.81
C ILE A 213 -1.81 12.23 4.07
N LYS A 214 -2.68 12.61 3.16
CA LYS A 214 -4.09 12.23 3.16
C LYS A 214 -4.37 11.46 1.88
N VAL A 215 -5.11 10.39 1.99
CA VAL A 215 -5.47 9.56 0.84
C VAL A 215 -6.98 9.39 0.76
N THR A 216 -7.52 9.61 -0.43
CA THR A 216 -8.94 9.38 -0.72
C THR A 216 -9.05 8.23 -1.71
N THR A 217 -9.88 7.26 -1.41
CA THR A 217 -10.21 6.16 -2.33
C THR A 217 -11.72 6.04 -2.49
N THR A 218 -12.15 5.60 -3.67
CA THR A 218 -13.54 5.27 -3.93
C THR A 218 -13.71 3.76 -3.84
N ARG A 219 -14.76 3.33 -3.16
CA ARG A 219 -15.21 1.94 -3.08
C ARG A 219 -16.69 1.89 -3.41
N ASN A 220 -17.23 0.73 -3.64
CA ASN A 220 -18.67 0.53 -3.75
C ASN A 220 -19.15 -0.45 -2.66
N ALA A 221 -20.43 -0.38 -2.38
CA ALA A 221 -21.11 -1.36 -1.54
C ALA A 221 -22.46 -1.67 -2.13
N ARG A 222 -22.89 -2.91 -1.97
CA ARG A 222 -24.27 -3.34 -2.28
C ARG A 222 -24.89 -4.05 -1.10
N LEU A 223 -26.20 -3.99 -1.06
CA LEU A 223 -26.97 -4.72 -0.06
C LEU A 223 -26.88 -6.22 -0.38
N ILE A 224 -26.49 -7.00 0.60
CA ILE A 224 -26.56 -8.47 0.56
C ILE A 224 -27.78 -8.85 1.40
N MET A 225 -28.78 -9.41 0.76
CA MET A 225 -29.99 -9.95 1.41
C MET A 225 -29.82 -11.42 1.70
#